data_1cd956bbbc21cc7d660a610c9e11792b
#
_entry.id   1cd956bbbc21cc7d660a610c9e11792b
#
_cell.length_a   1.000
_cell.length_b   1.000
_cell.length_c   1.000
_cell.angle_alpha   90.00
_cell.angle_beta   90.00
_cell.angle_gamma   90.00
#
_symmetry.space_group_name_H-M   'P 1'
#
loop_
_entity.id
_entity.type
_entity.pdbx_description
1 polymer ?
#
loop_
_entity_poly.entity_id
_entity_poly.type
_entity_poly.pdbx_seq_one_letter_code
_entity_poly.pdbx_strand_id
1 'polypeptide(L)'
;MRYSTRLIGLLVAACSGTAASAAGPEAWNAPYPEKTAALRAQGDAARGEAAFEICQGCHRVGALGRADGSYPRLAGQHVTVLIKQLADVRSGRRSNPKMLPFADHQSISVQDIADIAAYLSGLPVPNDQGQGSGKALALGERLYVMDCASCHGPRGEGDPHRFYPRIAGQHYRYLLRESQLIRDGKRKNANPDMVKAIRNYSDAEIDAVADYMSRLPGAPTR
;
A
#
# COMPACT_ATOMS: atom_id res chain seq x y z
N MET A 1 -70.31 -28.51 32.67
CA MET A 1 -69.06 -27.83 32.96
C MET A 1 -68.08 -28.13 31.82
N ARG A 2 -67.77 -27.09 30.98
CA ARG A 2 -66.85 -27.25 29.83
C ARG A 2 -65.60 -26.47 30.16
N TYR A 3 -64.45 -27.16 30.24
CA TYR A 3 -63.14 -26.53 30.44
C TYR A 3 -62.53 -26.21 29.09
N SER A 4 -62.33 -24.93 28.79
CA SER A 4 -61.56 -24.43 27.61
C SER A 4 -60.08 -24.35 27.96
N THR A 5 -59.30 -25.19 27.31
CA THR A 5 -57.82 -25.15 27.40
C THR A 5 -57.26 -24.12 26.41
N ARG A 6 -56.71 -23.02 26.89
CA ARG A 6 -55.99 -22.04 26.04
C ARG A 6 -54.55 -22.51 25.85
N LEU A 7 -54.17 -22.83 24.65
CA LEU A 7 -52.74 -22.99 24.25
C LEU A 7 -52.07 -21.59 24.13
N ILE A 8 -51.06 -21.36 24.96
CA ILE A 8 -50.17 -20.20 24.82
C ILE A 8 -49.02 -20.62 23.91
N GLY A 9 -49.03 -20.08 22.68
CA GLY A 9 -47.90 -20.24 21.75
C GLY A 9 -46.72 -19.37 22.13
N LEU A 10 -45.59 -20.00 22.45
CA LEU A 10 -44.30 -19.32 22.69
C LEU A 10 -43.68 -19.00 21.31
N LEU A 11 -43.64 -17.72 20.95
CA LEU A 11 -42.86 -17.23 19.81
C LEU A 11 -41.39 -17.14 20.23
N VAL A 12 -40.55 -18.03 19.75
CA VAL A 12 -39.11 -17.93 19.86
C VAL A 12 -38.59 -17.03 18.71
N ALA A 13 -38.22 -15.82 19.02
CA ALA A 13 -37.56 -14.92 18.07
C ALA A 13 -36.12 -15.38 17.88
N ALA A 14 -35.81 -15.95 16.70
CA ALA A 14 -34.44 -16.26 16.30
C ALA A 14 -33.71 -14.98 15.93
N CYS A 15 -32.86 -14.49 16.82
CA CYS A 15 -31.88 -13.44 16.52
C CYS A 15 -30.81 -14.01 15.59
N SER A 16 -30.94 -13.75 14.27
CA SER A 16 -29.89 -14.01 13.28
C SER A 16 -28.76 -12.98 13.46
N GLY A 17 -27.81 -13.27 14.35
CA GLY A 17 -26.59 -12.51 14.46
C GLY A 17 -25.74 -12.71 13.19
N THR A 18 -25.65 -11.69 12.35
CA THR A 18 -24.66 -11.65 11.26
C THR A 18 -23.28 -11.53 11.91
N ALA A 19 -22.57 -12.64 12.00
CA ALA A 19 -21.17 -12.65 12.38
C ALA A 19 -20.40 -11.86 11.32
N ALA A 20 -19.86 -10.69 11.68
CA ALA A 20 -18.89 -10.00 10.88
C ALA A 20 -17.66 -10.91 10.72
N SER A 21 -17.50 -11.50 9.55
CA SER A 21 -16.34 -12.32 9.22
C SER A 21 -15.09 -11.47 9.36
N ALA A 22 -14.23 -11.79 10.32
CA ALA A 22 -12.89 -11.22 10.39
C ALA A 22 -12.16 -11.60 9.10
N ALA A 23 -11.79 -10.60 8.31
CA ALA A 23 -11.13 -10.79 7.04
C ALA A 23 -9.80 -11.54 7.25
N GLY A 24 -9.70 -12.75 6.70
CA GLY A 24 -8.50 -13.58 6.77
C GLY A 24 -7.29 -12.96 6.05
N PRO A 25 -6.11 -13.61 6.12
CA PRO A 25 -4.85 -13.09 5.54
C PRO A 25 -4.93 -12.66 4.07
N GLU A 26 -5.81 -13.27 3.28
CA GLU A 26 -6.01 -12.95 1.87
C GLU A 26 -6.84 -11.67 1.63
N ALA A 27 -7.56 -11.19 2.64
CA ALA A 27 -8.47 -10.06 2.50
C ALA A 27 -7.77 -8.73 2.20
N TRP A 28 -6.48 -8.57 2.57
CA TRP A 28 -5.70 -7.35 2.29
C TRP A 28 -5.57 -7.07 0.78
N ASN A 29 -5.60 -8.09 -0.05
CA ASN A 29 -5.54 -7.99 -1.50
C ASN A 29 -6.75 -8.63 -2.20
N ALA A 30 -7.86 -8.85 -1.48
CA ALA A 30 -9.08 -9.41 -2.05
C ALA A 30 -9.50 -8.66 -3.32
N PRO A 31 -9.96 -9.37 -4.37
CA PRO A 31 -10.45 -8.73 -5.58
C PRO A 31 -11.73 -7.93 -5.29
N TYR A 32 -11.87 -6.80 -5.97
CA TYR A 32 -13.11 -6.03 -6.05
C TYR A 32 -13.22 -5.40 -7.44
N PRO A 33 -14.43 -5.05 -7.91
CA PRO A 33 -14.69 -4.76 -9.32
C PRO A 33 -13.72 -3.76 -9.94
N GLU A 34 -13.50 -2.63 -9.30
CA GLU A 34 -12.67 -1.55 -9.81
C GLU A 34 -11.18 -1.92 -9.91
N LYS A 35 -10.61 -2.46 -8.82
CA LYS A 35 -9.21 -2.93 -8.83
C LYS A 35 -9.01 -4.00 -9.90
N THR A 36 -9.96 -4.93 -10.02
CA THR A 36 -9.90 -6.00 -11.01
C THR A 36 -9.97 -5.44 -12.43
N ALA A 37 -10.83 -4.46 -12.67
CA ALA A 37 -10.94 -3.80 -13.97
C ALA A 37 -9.64 -3.06 -14.34
N ALA A 38 -9.06 -2.28 -13.42
CA ALA A 38 -7.80 -1.58 -13.63
C ALA A 38 -6.62 -2.55 -13.89
N LEU A 39 -6.57 -3.69 -13.17
CA LEU A 39 -5.52 -4.71 -13.38
C LEU A 39 -5.64 -5.44 -14.72
N ARG A 40 -6.84 -5.51 -15.31
CA ARG A 40 -7.10 -6.12 -16.63
C ARG A 40 -6.95 -5.13 -17.78
N ALA A 41 -7.04 -3.84 -17.50
CA ALA A 41 -6.91 -2.80 -18.51
C ALA A 41 -5.47 -2.76 -19.06
N GLN A 42 -5.36 -2.57 -20.37
CA GLN A 42 -4.07 -2.31 -21.01
C GLN A 42 -3.69 -0.85 -20.75
N GLY A 43 -2.70 -0.63 -19.88
CA GLY A 43 -2.17 0.70 -19.59
C GLY A 43 -1.33 1.25 -20.74
N ASP A 44 -1.46 2.55 -20.97
CA ASP A 44 -0.69 3.31 -21.96
C ASP A 44 0.10 4.42 -21.26
N ALA A 45 1.43 4.42 -21.41
CA ALA A 45 2.30 5.35 -20.70
C ALA A 45 2.12 6.81 -21.14
N ALA A 46 1.79 7.06 -22.43
CA ALA A 46 1.62 8.43 -22.93
C ALA A 46 0.33 9.06 -22.40
N ARG A 47 -0.78 8.30 -22.37
CA ARG A 47 -2.01 8.73 -21.69
C ARG A 47 -1.81 8.87 -20.18
N GLY A 48 -1.02 7.96 -19.59
CA GLY A 48 -0.68 7.99 -18.17
C GLY A 48 0.12 9.22 -17.76
N GLU A 49 1.02 9.69 -18.61
CA GLU A 49 1.75 10.95 -18.40
C GLU A 49 0.80 12.14 -18.30
N ALA A 50 -0.12 12.27 -19.28
CA ALA A 50 -1.13 13.32 -19.27
C ALA A 50 -2.06 13.23 -18.05
N ALA A 51 -2.56 12.03 -17.73
CA ALA A 51 -3.42 11.83 -16.56
C ALA A 51 -2.69 12.07 -15.22
N PHE A 52 -1.36 11.90 -15.17
CA PHE A 52 -0.56 12.14 -13.96
C PHE A 52 -0.33 13.63 -13.68
N GLU A 53 -0.59 14.55 -14.58
CA GLU A 53 -0.34 15.99 -14.40
C GLU A 53 -0.99 16.52 -13.10
N ILE A 54 -2.22 16.13 -12.81
CA ILE A 54 -2.92 16.54 -11.59
C ILE A 54 -2.25 16.05 -10.29
N CYS A 55 -1.41 15.02 -10.39
CA CYS A 55 -0.71 14.40 -9.26
C CYS A 55 0.66 15.05 -8.99
N GLN A 56 1.21 15.77 -9.99
CA GLN A 56 2.58 16.33 -9.94
C GLN A 56 2.73 17.41 -8.86
N GLY A 57 1.66 18.13 -8.52
CA GLY A 57 1.70 19.14 -7.45
C GLY A 57 2.20 18.58 -6.12
N CYS A 58 1.85 17.33 -5.82
CA CYS A 58 2.27 16.62 -4.63
C CYS A 58 3.46 15.70 -4.89
N HIS A 59 3.39 14.83 -5.90
CA HIS A 59 4.40 13.82 -6.18
C HIS A 59 5.58 14.32 -7.02
N ARG A 60 5.55 15.58 -7.48
CA ARG A 60 6.54 16.28 -8.31
C ARG A 60 6.63 15.71 -9.73
N VAL A 61 7.24 16.49 -10.60
CA VAL A 61 7.65 16.06 -11.94
C VAL A 61 8.55 14.83 -11.82
N GLY A 62 8.38 13.85 -12.71
CA GLY A 62 9.10 12.57 -12.64
C GLY A 62 8.68 11.68 -11.47
N ALA A 63 7.62 12.03 -10.75
CA ALA A 63 7.07 11.24 -9.64
C ALA A 63 8.08 10.94 -8.53
N LEU A 64 9.03 11.86 -8.30
CA LEU A 64 10.16 11.68 -7.38
C LEU A 64 9.76 11.77 -5.90
N GLY A 65 8.59 12.33 -5.58
CA GLY A 65 8.15 12.54 -4.20
C GLY A 65 8.96 13.63 -3.47
N ARG A 66 8.98 13.58 -2.16
CA ARG A 66 9.72 14.54 -1.32
C ARG A 66 10.55 13.83 -0.26
N ALA A 67 11.80 14.25 -0.09
CA ALA A 67 12.74 13.67 0.88
C ALA A 67 12.28 13.80 2.35
N ASP A 68 11.41 14.78 2.64
CA ASP A 68 10.77 14.94 3.95
C ASP A 68 9.70 13.85 4.24
N GLY A 69 9.43 12.97 3.27
CA GLY A 69 8.48 11.86 3.38
C GLY A 69 7.02 12.26 3.30
N SER A 70 6.69 13.53 3.08
CA SER A 70 5.29 13.98 2.95
C SER A 70 4.58 13.31 1.78
N TYR A 71 5.31 13.09 0.68
CA TYR A 71 4.84 12.41 -0.52
C TYR A 71 5.86 11.36 -0.97
N PRO A 72 5.44 10.11 -1.23
CA PRO A 72 6.35 9.05 -1.68
C PRO A 72 6.85 9.27 -3.09
N ARG A 73 8.01 8.69 -3.40
CA ARG A 73 8.40 8.41 -4.77
C ARG A 73 7.48 7.33 -5.35
N LEU A 74 6.96 7.58 -6.55
CA LEU A 74 6.14 6.63 -7.31
C LEU A 74 6.89 6.09 -8.53
N ALA A 75 7.92 6.80 -8.99
CA ALA A 75 8.77 6.39 -10.12
C ALA A 75 9.33 4.98 -9.93
N GLY A 76 9.23 4.15 -10.95
CA GLY A 76 9.74 2.78 -10.98
C GLY A 76 9.04 1.79 -10.06
N GLN A 77 7.90 2.15 -9.47
CA GLN A 77 7.10 1.21 -8.69
C GLN A 77 6.34 0.23 -9.60
N HIS A 78 6.06 -0.96 -9.12
CA HIS A 78 5.32 -1.99 -9.86
C HIS A 78 3.91 -1.54 -10.23
N VAL A 79 3.50 -1.81 -11.48
CA VAL A 79 2.15 -1.50 -11.99
C VAL A 79 1.05 -2.02 -11.07
N THR A 80 1.15 -3.29 -10.65
CA THR A 80 0.15 -3.93 -9.78
C THR A 80 0.04 -3.26 -8.41
N VAL A 81 1.17 -2.82 -7.86
CA VAL A 81 1.22 -2.09 -6.57
C VAL A 81 0.61 -0.70 -6.72
N LEU A 82 0.95 0.04 -7.80
CA LEU A 82 0.39 1.37 -8.08
C LEU A 82 -1.13 1.30 -8.24
N ILE A 83 -1.62 0.38 -9.07
CA ILE A 83 -3.07 0.15 -9.27
C ILE A 83 -3.74 -0.17 -7.93
N LYS A 84 -3.20 -1.14 -7.17
CA LYS A 84 -3.76 -1.51 -5.88
C LYS A 84 -3.84 -0.32 -4.92
N GLN A 85 -2.76 0.44 -4.78
CA GLN A 85 -2.72 1.54 -3.82
C GLN A 85 -3.67 2.68 -4.21
N LEU A 86 -3.79 3.00 -5.49
CA LEU A 86 -4.67 4.06 -5.97
C LEU A 86 -6.14 3.66 -5.84
N ALA A 87 -6.49 2.44 -6.26
CA ALA A 87 -7.83 1.89 -6.10
C ALA A 87 -8.22 1.73 -4.61
N ASP A 88 -7.29 1.33 -3.73
CA ASP A 88 -7.52 1.23 -2.29
C ASP A 88 -7.77 2.61 -1.64
N VAL A 89 -7.11 3.68 -2.10
CA VAL A 89 -7.41 5.06 -1.64
C VAL A 89 -8.81 5.45 -2.07
N ARG A 90 -9.15 5.27 -3.34
CA ARG A 90 -10.47 5.61 -3.90
C ARG A 90 -11.62 4.88 -3.17
N SER A 91 -11.46 3.60 -2.92
CA SER A 91 -12.47 2.77 -2.25
C SER A 91 -12.49 2.92 -0.71
N GLY A 92 -11.63 3.77 -0.13
CA GLY A 92 -11.52 3.97 1.32
C GLY A 92 -10.84 2.81 2.07
N ARG A 93 -10.36 1.76 1.37
CA ARG A 93 -9.57 0.66 1.95
C ARG A 93 -8.23 1.15 2.50
N ARG A 94 -7.65 2.18 1.87
CA ARG A 94 -6.51 2.95 2.38
C ARG A 94 -6.96 4.37 2.69
N SER A 95 -6.96 4.75 3.96
CA SER A 95 -7.25 6.13 4.35
C SER A 95 -6.13 7.06 3.89
N ASN A 96 -6.47 8.01 3.01
CA ASN A 96 -5.59 9.11 2.62
C ASN A 96 -6.44 10.32 2.20
N PRO A 97 -6.93 11.13 3.17
CA PRO A 97 -7.80 12.25 2.89
C PRO A 97 -7.22 13.30 1.93
N LYS A 98 -5.88 13.46 1.95
CA LYS A 98 -5.19 14.42 1.05
C LYS A 98 -5.21 13.97 -0.41
N MET A 99 -5.15 12.67 -0.65
CA MET A 99 -5.09 12.10 -2.00
C MET A 99 -6.48 11.80 -2.56
N LEU A 100 -7.47 11.55 -1.71
CA LEU A 100 -8.81 11.12 -2.12
C LEU A 100 -9.46 12.04 -3.17
N PRO A 101 -9.42 13.39 -3.07
CA PRO A 101 -10.03 14.27 -4.07
C PRO A 101 -9.42 14.12 -5.47
N PHE A 102 -8.16 13.70 -5.58
CA PHE A 102 -7.46 13.49 -6.85
C PHE A 102 -7.61 12.05 -7.37
N ALA A 103 -8.03 11.15 -6.51
CA ALA A 103 -8.19 9.73 -6.82
C ALA A 103 -9.65 9.33 -7.06
N ASP A 104 -10.63 10.22 -6.86
CA ASP A 104 -12.04 9.89 -6.98
C ASP A 104 -12.48 9.66 -8.44
N HIS A 105 -13.71 9.17 -8.63
CA HIS A 105 -14.26 8.83 -9.95
C HIS A 105 -14.51 10.04 -10.86
N GLN A 106 -14.58 11.25 -10.32
CA GLN A 106 -14.75 12.48 -11.08
C GLN A 106 -13.41 13.00 -11.60
N SER A 107 -12.33 12.70 -10.89
CA SER A 107 -10.98 13.17 -11.20
C SER A 107 -10.26 12.28 -12.21
N ILE A 108 -10.32 10.95 -12.03
CA ILE A 108 -9.68 9.98 -12.94
C ILE A 108 -10.57 8.74 -13.13
N SER A 109 -10.54 8.18 -14.33
CA SER A 109 -11.25 6.93 -14.68
C SER A 109 -10.50 5.68 -14.20
N VAL A 110 -11.12 4.51 -14.34
CA VAL A 110 -10.46 3.22 -14.11
C VAL A 110 -9.33 2.98 -15.12
N GLN A 111 -9.52 3.44 -16.37
CA GLN A 111 -8.48 3.35 -17.39
C GLN A 111 -7.29 4.25 -17.04
N ASP A 112 -7.52 5.47 -16.53
CA ASP A 112 -6.45 6.35 -16.10
C ASP A 112 -5.61 5.75 -14.97
N ILE A 113 -6.21 4.97 -14.07
CA ILE A 113 -5.45 4.23 -13.05
C ILE A 113 -4.43 3.29 -13.70
N ALA A 114 -4.82 2.55 -14.74
CA ALA A 114 -3.93 1.63 -15.45
C ALA A 114 -2.86 2.39 -16.25
N ASP A 115 -3.25 3.47 -16.92
CA ASP A 115 -2.37 4.32 -17.72
C ASP A 115 -1.31 5.02 -16.86
N ILE A 116 -1.72 5.64 -15.75
CA ILE A 116 -0.83 6.25 -14.76
C ILE A 116 0.14 5.21 -14.19
N ALA A 117 -0.33 4.00 -13.88
CA ALA A 117 0.54 2.95 -13.37
C ALA A 117 1.57 2.50 -14.43
N ALA A 118 1.19 2.41 -15.70
CA ALA A 118 2.10 2.12 -16.81
C ALA A 118 3.18 3.20 -16.96
N TYR A 119 2.79 4.48 -16.95
CA TYR A 119 3.70 5.61 -17.00
C TYR A 119 4.71 5.59 -15.84
N LEU A 120 4.22 5.55 -14.61
CA LEU A 120 5.04 5.62 -13.41
C LEU A 120 6.03 4.45 -13.30
N SER A 121 5.63 3.26 -13.70
CA SER A 121 6.48 2.07 -13.64
C SER A 121 7.68 2.14 -14.58
N GLY A 122 7.55 2.87 -15.69
CA GLY A 122 8.62 3.11 -16.66
C GLY A 122 9.59 4.22 -16.30
N LEU A 123 9.28 5.05 -15.29
CA LEU A 123 10.14 6.16 -14.90
C LEU A 123 11.42 5.69 -14.20
N PRO A 124 12.57 6.38 -14.45
CA PRO A 124 13.82 6.07 -13.79
C PRO A 124 13.75 6.34 -12.27
N VAL A 125 14.50 5.56 -11.50
CA VAL A 125 14.62 5.71 -10.04
C VAL A 125 16.02 6.24 -9.72
N PRO A 126 16.21 7.56 -9.61
CA PRO A 126 17.50 8.13 -9.27
C PRO A 126 17.88 7.83 -7.81
N ASN A 127 19.20 7.86 -7.50
CA ASN A 127 19.73 7.63 -6.16
C ASN A 127 19.83 8.93 -5.34
N ASP A 128 18.77 9.76 -5.40
CA ASP A 128 18.66 11.06 -4.72
C ASP A 128 17.63 11.05 -3.58
N GLN A 129 17.22 9.86 -3.14
CA GLN A 129 16.27 9.70 -2.04
C GLN A 129 16.84 10.21 -0.72
N GLY A 130 15.97 10.81 0.12
CA GLY A 130 16.35 11.17 1.49
C GLY A 130 16.72 9.91 2.28
N GLN A 131 17.85 9.98 2.98
CA GLN A 131 18.39 8.89 3.82
C GLN A 131 18.28 9.25 5.29
N GLY A 132 18.36 8.26 6.18
CA GLY A 132 18.45 8.44 7.62
C GLY A 132 19.87 8.81 8.07
N SER A 133 20.10 8.76 9.39
CA SER A 133 21.36 9.22 10.00
C SER A 133 22.58 8.32 9.76
N GLY A 134 22.37 7.07 9.35
CA GLY A 134 23.42 6.07 9.20
C GLY A 134 23.91 5.42 10.51
N LYS A 135 23.41 5.86 11.68
CA LYS A 135 23.95 5.44 12.99
C LYS A 135 23.72 3.97 13.33
N ALA A 136 22.66 3.35 12.83
CA ALA A 136 22.27 1.99 13.19
C ALA A 136 22.17 1.06 11.96
N LEU A 137 22.97 1.30 10.91
CA LEU A 137 22.87 0.54 9.64
C LEU A 137 23.09 -0.95 9.82
N ALA A 138 24.04 -1.39 10.63
CA ALA A 138 24.28 -2.80 10.87
C ALA A 138 23.08 -3.51 11.56
N LEU A 139 22.35 -2.81 12.42
CA LEU A 139 21.07 -3.30 12.96
C LEU A 139 20.02 -3.37 11.87
N GLY A 140 19.87 -2.27 11.09
CA GLY A 140 18.90 -2.19 10.00
C GLY A 140 19.09 -3.28 8.95
N GLU A 141 20.34 -3.58 8.57
CA GLU A 141 20.69 -4.66 7.65
C GLU A 141 20.26 -6.03 8.19
N ARG A 142 20.62 -6.35 9.44
CA ARG A 142 20.23 -7.63 10.06
C ARG A 142 18.70 -7.79 10.08
N LEU A 143 17.96 -6.77 10.51
CA LEU A 143 16.50 -6.80 10.55
C LEU A 143 15.90 -6.97 9.15
N TYR A 144 16.46 -6.27 8.17
CA TYR A 144 16.04 -6.40 6.78
C TYR A 144 16.21 -7.80 6.23
N VAL A 145 17.39 -8.39 6.41
CA VAL A 145 17.70 -9.73 5.92
C VAL A 145 16.81 -10.78 6.58
N MET A 146 16.56 -10.64 7.90
CA MET A 146 15.75 -11.59 8.67
C MET A 146 14.26 -11.54 8.31
N ASP A 147 13.68 -10.37 8.26
CA ASP A 147 12.21 -10.22 8.28
C ASP A 147 11.62 -9.54 7.05
N CYS A 148 12.42 -8.88 6.20
CA CYS A 148 11.93 -8.08 5.07
C CYS A 148 12.29 -8.68 3.71
N ALA A 149 13.51 -9.20 3.56
CA ALA A 149 14.06 -9.62 2.26
C ALA A 149 13.26 -10.76 1.60
N SER A 150 12.66 -11.66 2.39
CA SER A 150 11.84 -12.77 1.87
C SER A 150 10.64 -12.31 1.02
N CYS A 151 10.11 -11.13 1.30
CA CYS A 151 8.99 -10.53 0.57
C CYS A 151 9.43 -9.39 -0.37
N HIS A 152 10.34 -8.54 0.10
CA HIS A 152 10.75 -7.35 -0.65
C HIS A 152 11.97 -7.58 -1.54
N GLY A 153 12.55 -8.79 -1.52
CA GLY A 153 13.78 -9.12 -2.24
C GLY A 153 15.05 -8.64 -1.54
N PRO A 154 16.23 -9.23 -1.84
CA PRO A 154 17.48 -8.87 -1.19
C PRO A 154 17.96 -7.44 -1.47
N ARG A 155 17.46 -6.82 -2.54
CA ARG A 155 17.77 -5.44 -2.94
C ARG A 155 16.58 -4.49 -2.83
N GLY A 156 15.49 -4.91 -2.20
CA GLY A 156 14.29 -4.09 -2.07
C GLY A 156 13.49 -3.94 -3.36
N GLU A 157 13.68 -4.85 -4.30
CA GLU A 157 13.03 -4.85 -5.62
C GLU A 157 11.53 -5.13 -5.57
N GLY A 158 11.04 -5.84 -4.54
CA GLY A 158 9.64 -6.26 -4.40
C GLY A 158 9.25 -7.41 -5.33
N ASP A 159 7.95 -7.71 -5.39
CA ASP A 159 7.35 -8.72 -6.26
C ASP A 159 5.99 -8.23 -6.81
N PRO A 160 5.90 -7.90 -8.12
CA PRO A 160 4.66 -7.42 -8.73
C PRO A 160 3.54 -8.45 -8.73
N HIS A 161 3.83 -9.76 -8.80
CA HIS A 161 2.81 -10.81 -8.82
C HIS A 161 2.15 -10.99 -7.46
N ARG A 162 2.92 -10.74 -6.39
CA ARG A 162 2.45 -10.82 -5.00
C ARG A 162 2.05 -9.45 -4.44
N PHE A 163 2.05 -8.40 -5.24
CA PHE A 163 1.76 -7.02 -4.81
C PHE A 163 2.70 -6.50 -3.71
N TYR A 164 3.92 -7.04 -3.64
CA TYR A 164 4.93 -6.56 -2.73
C TYR A 164 5.66 -5.37 -3.36
N PRO A 165 5.64 -4.20 -2.71
CA PRO A 165 6.20 -3.00 -3.31
C PRO A 165 7.73 -3.06 -3.40
N ARG A 166 8.25 -2.43 -4.45
CA ARG A 166 9.63 -1.95 -4.46
C ARG A 166 9.79 -0.94 -3.33
N ILE A 167 10.80 -1.13 -2.50
CA ILE A 167 11.17 -0.21 -1.41
C ILE A 167 12.53 0.43 -1.65
N ALA A 168 13.35 -0.17 -2.51
CA ALA A 168 14.61 0.43 -2.97
C ALA A 168 14.37 1.80 -3.62
N GLY A 169 15.23 2.76 -3.32
CA GLY A 169 15.13 4.12 -3.83
C GLY A 169 14.01 4.97 -3.23
N GLN A 170 13.29 4.48 -2.22
CA GLN A 170 12.26 5.24 -1.53
C GLN A 170 12.85 6.12 -0.43
N HIS A 171 12.20 7.24 -0.11
CA HIS A 171 12.63 8.18 0.92
C HIS A 171 12.54 7.58 2.33
N TYR A 172 13.61 7.73 3.12
CA TYR A 172 13.70 7.27 4.51
C TYR A 172 12.49 7.66 5.35
N ARG A 173 12.13 8.95 5.36
CA ARG A 173 11.02 9.44 6.20
C ARG A 173 9.66 8.87 5.78
N TYR A 174 9.49 8.54 4.50
CA TYR A 174 8.28 7.84 4.03
C TYR A 174 8.29 6.38 4.51
N LEU A 175 9.41 5.68 4.36
CA LEU A 175 9.57 4.30 4.83
C LEU A 175 9.35 4.20 6.34
N LEU A 176 9.97 5.09 7.12
CA LEU A 176 9.80 5.17 8.57
C LEU A 176 8.32 5.32 8.96
N ARG A 177 7.65 6.33 8.40
CA ARG A 177 6.23 6.59 8.70
C ARG A 177 5.33 5.42 8.33
N GLU A 178 5.46 4.87 7.12
CA GLU A 178 4.59 3.77 6.69
C GLU A 178 4.84 2.49 7.51
N SER A 179 6.09 2.20 7.87
CA SER A 179 6.40 1.06 8.75
C SER A 179 5.78 1.24 10.14
N GLN A 180 5.85 2.43 10.73
CA GLN A 180 5.17 2.73 11.99
C GLN A 180 3.64 2.58 11.87
N LEU A 181 3.02 3.13 10.80
CA LEU A 181 1.58 3.00 10.57
C LEU A 181 1.13 1.54 10.38
N ILE A 182 1.96 0.70 9.77
CA ILE A 182 1.71 -0.73 9.60
C ILE A 182 1.85 -1.44 10.94
N ARG A 183 2.96 -1.24 11.67
CA ARG A 183 3.20 -1.83 13.00
C ARG A 183 2.05 -1.52 13.96
N ASP A 184 1.62 -0.27 13.98
CA ASP A 184 0.58 0.24 14.90
C ASP A 184 -0.85 -0.09 14.43
N GLY A 185 -1.02 -0.86 13.33
CA GLY A 185 -2.34 -1.23 12.80
C GLY A 185 -3.15 -0.06 12.22
N LYS A 186 -2.53 1.11 12.02
CA LYS A 186 -3.19 2.33 11.51
C LYS A 186 -3.35 2.32 9.99
N ARG A 187 -2.54 1.55 9.26
CA ARG A 187 -2.65 1.39 7.82
C ARG A 187 -3.58 0.22 7.49
N LYS A 188 -4.87 0.53 7.23
CA LYS A 188 -5.95 -0.47 7.06
C LYS A 188 -5.73 -1.48 5.94
N ASN A 189 -5.04 -1.09 4.86
CA ASN A 189 -4.75 -1.96 3.73
C ASN A 189 -3.38 -2.65 3.81
N ALA A 190 -2.80 -2.75 5.01
CA ALA A 190 -1.54 -3.44 5.21
C ALA A 190 -1.70 -4.96 5.02
N ASN A 191 -0.66 -5.60 4.46
CA ASN A 191 -0.59 -7.05 4.42
C ASN A 191 -0.46 -7.60 5.86
N PRO A 192 -1.30 -8.56 6.30
CA PRO A 192 -1.21 -9.16 7.62
C PRO A 192 0.16 -9.78 7.94
N ASP A 193 0.83 -10.36 6.94
CA ASP A 193 2.18 -10.91 7.13
C ASP A 193 3.21 -9.81 7.41
N MET A 194 3.08 -8.66 6.72
CA MET A 194 3.92 -7.49 7.02
C MET A 194 3.66 -6.97 8.44
N VAL A 195 2.38 -6.88 8.85
CA VAL A 195 2.03 -6.50 10.23
C VAL A 195 2.63 -7.48 11.23
N LYS A 196 2.51 -8.79 10.98
CA LYS A 196 3.08 -9.84 11.84
C LYS A 196 4.59 -9.73 11.97
N ALA A 197 5.29 -9.44 10.87
CA ALA A 197 6.74 -9.33 10.84
C ALA A 197 7.27 -8.19 11.73
N ILE A 198 6.59 -7.02 11.74
CA ILE A 198 7.11 -5.83 12.40
C ILE A 198 6.35 -5.39 13.66
N ARG A 199 5.28 -6.09 14.07
CA ARG A 199 4.42 -5.68 15.21
C ARG A 199 5.15 -5.49 16.54
N ASN A 200 6.24 -6.23 16.74
CA ASN A 200 7.02 -6.20 17.97
C ASN A 200 8.26 -5.29 17.88
N TYR A 201 8.47 -4.62 16.74
CA TYR A 201 9.62 -3.74 16.55
C TYR A 201 9.45 -2.48 17.40
N SER A 202 10.51 -2.12 18.11
CA SER A 202 10.65 -0.82 18.76
C SER A 202 10.79 0.31 17.73
N ASP A 203 10.60 1.56 18.15
CA ASP A 203 10.83 2.71 17.28
C ASP A 203 12.27 2.76 16.75
N ALA A 204 13.24 2.37 17.58
CA ALA A 204 14.64 2.32 17.18
C ALA A 204 14.92 1.25 16.09
N GLU A 205 14.26 0.09 16.15
CA GLU A 205 14.38 -0.95 15.13
C GLU A 205 13.68 -0.54 13.82
N ILE A 206 12.50 0.08 13.90
CA ILE A 206 11.82 0.64 12.72
C ILE A 206 12.69 1.74 12.08
N ASP A 207 13.30 2.62 12.88
CA ASP A 207 14.20 3.65 12.40
C ASP A 207 15.42 3.04 11.68
N ALA A 208 16.08 2.08 12.32
CA ALA A 208 17.25 1.41 11.78
C ALA A 208 16.96 0.71 10.45
N VAL A 209 15.86 -0.06 10.37
CA VAL A 209 15.51 -0.79 9.13
C VAL A 209 15.04 0.17 8.04
N ALA A 210 14.32 1.25 8.36
CA ALA A 210 13.92 2.27 7.40
C ALA A 210 15.13 3.03 6.82
N ASP A 211 16.13 3.34 7.66
CA ASP A 211 17.39 3.94 7.21
C ASP A 211 18.14 3.00 6.25
N TYR A 212 18.30 1.73 6.61
CA TYR A 212 18.92 0.73 5.74
C TYR A 212 18.17 0.61 4.40
N MET A 213 16.83 0.45 4.43
CA MET A 213 16.00 0.36 3.21
C MET A 213 16.16 1.57 2.31
N SER A 214 16.30 2.78 2.88
CA SER A 214 16.47 4.01 2.11
C SER A 214 17.80 4.06 1.34
N ARG A 215 18.76 3.21 1.69
CA ARG A 215 20.08 3.13 1.05
C ARG A 215 20.18 2.02 0.02
N LEU A 216 19.16 1.17 -0.07
CA LEU A 216 19.09 0.18 -1.13
C LEU A 216 19.03 0.90 -2.49
N PRO A 217 19.88 0.53 -3.45
CA PRO A 217 19.98 1.25 -4.71
C PRO A 217 18.68 1.16 -5.49
N GLY A 218 18.29 2.26 -6.13
CA GLY A 218 17.22 2.28 -7.11
C GLY A 218 17.48 1.26 -8.24
N ALA A 219 16.47 0.99 -9.05
CA ALA A 219 16.68 0.14 -10.22
C ALA A 219 17.70 0.81 -11.15
N PRO A 220 18.63 0.03 -11.77
CA PRO A 220 19.46 0.57 -12.83
C PRO A 220 18.56 1.19 -13.91
N THR A 221 18.88 2.38 -14.37
CA THR A 221 18.30 2.97 -15.57
C THR A 221 18.61 2.02 -16.73
N ARG A 222 17.58 1.51 -17.41
CA ARG A 222 17.75 0.76 -18.65
C ARG A 222 18.12 1.70 -19.78
#